data_4dbb331b52154e280adc6bffcc5678c3
#
_entry.id   4dbb331b52154e280adc6bffcc5678c3
#
_cell.length_a   1.000
_cell.length_b   1.000
_cell.length_c   1.000
_cell.angle_alpha   90.00
_cell.angle_beta   90.00
_cell.angle_gamma   90.00
#
_symmetry.space_group_name_H-M   'P 1'
#
loop_
_entity.id
_entity.type
_entity.pdbx_description
1 polymer ?
#
loop_
_entity_poly.entity_id
_entity_poly.type
_entity_poly.pdbx_seq_one_letter_code
_entity_poly.pdbx_strand_id
1 'polypeptide(L)'
;MAFHTDSPGWQIDGFLSPNQKFWGRSMEIIVAGDYSISFPNTQDTFTIRKPSSFVRNLVAGTKYLEVVGELLVANERTGEHSIVHFKEGSSWGGASTRNKVEGKVMDPKGTVKAELVGRWDEAIDRKEGKDSFKRLWTISEFPPRKPTTLVLAC
;
A
#
# COMPACT_ATOMS: atom_id res chain seq x y z
N MET A 1 3.64 -17.63 6.01
CA MET A 1 2.62 -18.17 5.10
C MET A 1 3.03 -17.83 3.67
N ALA A 2 3.21 -18.87 2.84
CA ALA A 2 3.42 -18.69 1.41
C ALA A 2 2.08 -18.72 0.69
N PHE A 3 1.94 -17.98 -0.40
CA PHE A 3 0.75 -17.99 -1.24
C PHE A 3 1.14 -17.81 -2.70
N HIS A 4 0.31 -18.36 -3.57
CA HIS A 4 0.39 -18.20 -5.02
C HIS A 4 -1.01 -17.96 -5.55
N THR A 5 -1.13 -17.06 -6.51
CA THR A 5 -2.37 -16.77 -7.22
C THR A 5 -2.04 -16.43 -8.66
N ASP A 6 -2.79 -16.99 -9.61
CA ASP A 6 -2.63 -16.70 -11.02
C ASP A 6 -3.96 -16.32 -11.69
N SER A 7 -3.85 -15.56 -12.77
CA SER A 7 -4.95 -15.14 -13.62
C SER A 7 -4.41 -14.96 -15.05
N PRO A 8 -5.25 -15.00 -16.08
CA PRO A 8 -4.79 -14.67 -17.42
C PRO A 8 -4.10 -13.30 -17.46
N GLY A 9 -2.78 -13.29 -17.67
CA GLY A 9 -1.97 -12.10 -17.82
C GLY A 9 -1.19 -11.63 -16.59
N TRP A 10 -1.38 -12.22 -15.40
CA TRP A 10 -0.57 -11.92 -14.23
C TRP A 10 -0.51 -13.08 -13.23
N GLN A 11 0.55 -13.10 -12.45
CA GLN A 11 0.77 -14.05 -11.35
C GLN A 11 1.24 -13.29 -10.12
N ILE A 12 0.83 -13.74 -8.93
CA ILE A 12 1.31 -13.20 -7.66
C ILE A 12 1.87 -14.34 -6.83
N ASP A 13 3.12 -14.19 -6.42
CA ASP A 13 3.81 -15.07 -5.50
C ASP A 13 4.25 -14.29 -4.27
N GLY A 14 4.17 -14.91 -3.11
CA GLY A 14 4.62 -14.22 -1.93
C GLY A 14 4.78 -15.10 -0.70
N PHE A 15 5.55 -14.55 0.23
CA PHE A 15 5.68 -15.06 1.58
C PHE A 15 5.40 -13.92 2.56
N LEU A 16 4.43 -14.13 3.44
CA LEU A 16 4.07 -13.19 4.49
C LEU A 16 4.24 -13.82 5.86
N SER A 17 4.93 -13.12 6.74
CA SER A 17 5.10 -13.48 8.14
C SER A 17 4.56 -12.34 9.01
N PRO A 18 3.25 -12.37 9.33
CA PRO A 18 2.65 -11.34 10.16
C PRO A 18 3.19 -11.45 11.59
N ASN A 19 3.55 -10.30 12.14
CA ASN A 19 3.93 -10.14 13.55
C ASN A 19 3.17 -8.96 14.14
N GLN A 20 3.07 -8.90 15.46
CA GLN A 20 2.37 -7.83 16.14
C GLN A 20 3.18 -7.34 17.33
N LYS A 21 3.16 -6.03 17.55
CA LYS A 21 3.75 -5.38 18.71
C LYS A 21 2.71 -4.50 19.41
N PHE A 22 2.66 -4.60 20.72
CA PHE A 22 1.80 -3.77 21.53
C PHE A 22 2.59 -2.57 22.10
N TRP A 23 2.06 -1.38 21.88
CA TRP A 23 2.64 -0.11 22.30
C TRP A 23 1.76 0.61 23.34
N GLY A 24 1.17 -0.14 24.27
CA GLY A 24 0.28 0.37 25.30
C GLY A 24 -1.07 0.87 24.76
N ARG A 25 -1.10 1.93 23.97
CA ARG A 25 -2.33 2.51 23.40
C ARG A 25 -2.58 2.14 21.93
N SER A 26 -1.65 1.48 21.31
CA SER A 26 -1.73 1.05 19.89
C SER A 26 -1.12 -0.33 19.70
N MET A 27 -1.55 -1.00 18.65
CA MET A 27 -0.99 -2.26 18.20
C MET A 27 -0.46 -2.08 16.78
N GLU A 28 0.82 -2.40 16.60
CA GLU A 28 1.46 -2.44 15.29
C GLU A 28 1.30 -3.83 14.71
N ILE A 29 0.87 -3.89 13.45
CA ILE A 29 0.81 -5.11 12.63
C ILE A 29 1.90 -4.98 11.59
N ILE A 30 2.95 -5.77 11.75
CA ILE A 30 4.08 -5.83 10.83
C ILE A 30 3.86 -7.02 9.91
N VAL A 31 3.71 -6.78 8.62
CA VAL A 31 3.62 -7.86 7.63
C VAL A 31 4.99 -7.99 6.99
N ALA A 32 5.87 -8.73 7.64
CA ALA A 32 7.20 -9.03 7.12
C ALA A 32 7.08 -10.00 5.92
N GLY A 33 8.01 -9.85 4.98
CA GLY A 33 8.06 -10.58 3.74
C GLY A 33 7.68 -9.71 2.54
N ASP A 34 8.08 -10.20 1.38
CA ASP A 34 7.83 -9.54 0.11
C ASP A 34 6.87 -10.42 -0.72
N TYR A 35 6.17 -9.79 -1.65
CA TYR A 35 5.46 -10.51 -2.69
C TYR A 35 5.79 -9.90 -4.04
N SER A 36 5.70 -10.72 -5.06
CA SER A 36 5.94 -10.31 -6.45
C SER A 36 4.68 -10.44 -7.29
N ILE A 37 4.54 -9.52 -8.22
CA ILE A 37 3.54 -9.58 -9.27
C ILE A 37 4.28 -9.67 -10.60
N SER A 38 4.03 -10.76 -11.34
CA SER A 38 4.62 -10.99 -12.64
C SER A 38 3.59 -10.83 -13.75
N PHE A 39 3.99 -10.17 -14.82
CA PHE A 39 3.21 -9.97 -16.05
C PHE A 39 3.90 -10.69 -17.21
N PRO A 40 3.54 -11.95 -17.52
CA PRO A 40 4.23 -12.74 -18.55
C PRO A 40 4.29 -12.07 -19.93
N ASN A 41 3.25 -11.34 -20.31
CA ASN A 41 3.16 -10.68 -21.61
C ASN A 41 4.22 -9.56 -21.81
N THR A 42 4.61 -8.88 -20.76
CA THR A 42 5.62 -7.81 -20.78
C THR A 42 6.96 -8.24 -20.20
N GLN A 43 7.01 -9.45 -19.62
CA GLN A 43 8.17 -9.97 -18.87
C GLN A 43 8.56 -9.08 -17.69
N ASP A 44 7.62 -8.31 -17.16
CA ASP A 44 7.83 -7.49 -15.98
C ASP A 44 7.51 -8.28 -14.71
N THR A 45 8.38 -8.18 -13.72
CA THR A 45 8.14 -8.66 -12.36
C THR A 45 8.37 -7.50 -11.40
N PHE A 46 7.38 -7.25 -10.56
CA PHE A 46 7.43 -6.21 -9.54
C PHE A 46 7.51 -6.85 -8.16
N THR A 47 8.59 -6.58 -7.43
CA THR A 47 8.69 -6.95 -6.01
C THR A 47 8.12 -5.84 -5.16
N ILE A 48 7.28 -6.20 -4.18
CA ILE A 48 6.52 -5.26 -3.36
C ILE A 48 6.74 -5.57 -1.89
N ARG A 49 7.17 -4.54 -1.13
CA ARG A 49 7.28 -4.57 0.34
C ARG A 49 6.33 -3.57 0.95
N LYS A 50 5.51 -4.03 1.90
CA LYS A 50 4.47 -3.22 2.53
C LYS A 50 4.96 -2.47 3.77
N PRO A 51 4.40 -1.29 4.07
CA PRO A 51 4.56 -0.61 5.35
C PRO A 51 3.84 -1.35 6.49
N SER A 52 4.11 -0.93 7.73
CA SER A 52 3.36 -1.38 8.91
C SER A 52 1.97 -0.76 8.98
N SER A 53 1.05 -1.49 9.61
CA SER A 53 -0.29 -0.98 9.94
C SER A 53 -0.45 -0.88 11.45
N PHE A 54 -1.15 0.17 11.90
CA PHE A 54 -1.39 0.40 13.32
C PHE A 54 -2.90 0.44 13.59
N VAL A 55 -3.30 -0.26 14.64
CA VAL A 55 -4.61 -0.04 15.27
C VAL A 55 -4.38 0.94 16.42
N ARG A 56 -4.92 2.14 16.30
CA ARG A 56 -4.76 3.23 17.27
C ARG A 56 -5.94 3.30 18.23
N ASN A 57 -5.72 3.94 19.38
CA ASN A 57 -6.73 4.18 20.40
C ASN A 57 -7.35 2.89 20.99
N LEU A 58 -6.53 1.88 21.26
CA LEU A 58 -7.01 0.60 21.78
C LEU A 58 -7.66 0.71 23.16
N VAL A 59 -7.17 1.62 24.01
CA VAL A 59 -7.59 1.77 25.41
C VAL A 59 -8.73 2.78 25.55
N ALA A 60 -8.66 3.92 24.83
CA ALA A 60 -9.64 4.98 24.94
C ALA A 60 -9.77 5.75 23.61
N GLY A 61 -10.98 6.26 23.34
CA GLY A 61 -11.32 7.01 22.13
C GLY A 61 -11.78 6.13 20.97
N THR A 62 -12.06 6.76 19.84
CA THR A 62 -12.47 6.04 18.63
C THR A 62 -11.27 5.33 18.01
N LYS A 63 -11.36 4.01 17.89
CA LYS A 63 -10.32 3.18 17.24
C LYS A 63 -10.28 3.50 15.76
N TYR A 64 -9.07 3.54 15.20
CA TYR A 64 -8.86 3.70 13.77
C TYR A 64 -7.63 2.92 13.29
N LEU A 65 -7.61 2.60 12.01
CA LEU A 65 -6.47 2.00 11.33
C LEU A 65 -5.61 3.10 10.72
N GLU A 66 -4.31 2.96 10.85
CA GLU A 66 -3.32 3.86 10.25
C GLU A 66 -2.22 3.03 9.59
N VAL A 67 -1.83 3.41 8.39
CA VAL A 67 -0.67 2.83 7.68
C VAL A 67 0.48 3.81 7.81
N VAL A 68 1.65 3.34 8.24
CA VAL A 68 2.83 4.18 8.48
C VAL A 68 4.08 3.47 7.99
N GLY A 69 4.96 4.22 7.34
CA GLY A 69 6.22 3.70 6.81
C GLY A 69 6.29 3.76 5.30
N GLU A 70 7.04 2.86 4.70
CA GLU A 70 7.34 2.90 3.28
C GLU A 70 6.76 1.69 2.55
N LEU A 71 6.08 1.96 1.43
CA LEU A 71 5.78 0.98 0.41
C LEU A 71 6.88 1.05 -0.65
N LEU A 72 7.58 -0.05 -0.86
CA LEU A 72 8.60 -0.19 -1.89
C LEU A 72 8.04 -1.05 -3.02
N VAL A 73 8.19 -0.58 -4.27
CA VAL A 73 7.86 -1.35 -5.47
C VAL A 73 9.04 -1.26 -6.42
N ALA A 74 9.60 -2.38 -6.83
CA ALA A 74 10.72 -2.43 -7.77
C ALA A 74 10.41 -3.33 -8.96
N ASN A 75 10.65 -2.83 -10.17
CA ASN A 75 10.63 -3.64 -11.40
C ASN A 75 11.99 -4.33 -11.54
N GLU A 76 12.00 -5.66 -11.43
CA GLU A 76 13.23 -6.44 -11.47
C GLU A 76 13.92 -6.40 -12.84
N ARG A 77 13.16 -6.27 -13.92
CA ARG A 77 13.71 -6.24 -15.28
C ARG A 77 14.35 -4.90 -15.62
N THR A 78 13.70 -3.78 -15.27
CA THR A 78 14.16 -2.43 -15.65
C THR A 78 15.01 -1.77 -14.57
N GLY A 79 14.90 -2.22 -13.31
CA GLY A 79 15.50 -1.57 -12.14
C GLY A 79 14.81 -0.27 -11.73
N GLU A 80 13.72 0.12 -12.40
CA GLU A 80 12.89 1.22 -11.97
C GLU A 80 12.18 0.86 -10.66
N HIS A 81 12.09 1.82 -9.76
CA HIS A 81 11.49 1.57 -8.45
C HIS A 81 10.73 2.78 -7.95
N SER A 82 9.82 2.54 -7.03
CA SER A 82 9.10 3.60 -6.32
C SER A 82 9.18 3.41 -4.82
N ILE A 83 9.21 4.54 -4.11
CA ILE A 83 9.10 4.62 -2.66
C ILE A 83 7.93 5.53 -2.36
N VAL A 84 6.93 5.00 -1.65
CA VAL A 84 5.76 5.77 -1.20
C VAL A 84 5.75 5.81 0.32
N HIS A 85 5.90 7.00 0.89
CA HIS A 85 5.86 7.24 2.32
C HIS A 85 4.42 7.43 2.79
N PHE A 86 3.98 6.58 3.68
CA PHE A 86 2.72 6.70 4.41
C PHE A 86 3.00 7.49 5.69
N LYS A 87 2.50 8.71 5.76
CA LYS A 87 2.79 9.63 6.85
C LYS A 87 1.92 9.34 8.07
N GLU A 88 2.56 9.29 9.23
CA GLU A 88 1.85 9.23 10.51
C GLU A 88 1.05 10.52 10.72
N GLY A 89 -0.19 10.38 11.16
CA GLY A 89 -1.04 11.51 11.49
C GLY A 89 -0.55 12.25 12.74
N SER A 90 -0.67 13.57 12.73
CA SER A 90 -0.32 14.40 13.89
C SER A 90 -1.27 14.11 15.05
N SER A 91 -0.73 13.93 16.26
CA SER A 91 -1.50 13.76 17.49
C SER A 91 -2.41 14.96 17.80
N TRP A 92 -2.07 16.14 17.30
CA TRP A 92 -2.80 17.39 17.51
C TRP A 92 -3.66 17.82 16.32
N GLY A 93 -3.43 17.25 15.13
CA GLY A 93 -4.04 17.68 13.87
C GLY A 93 -5.37 17.00 13.53
N GLY A 94 -5.84 16.07 14.33
CA GLY A 94 -7.09 15.35 14.09
C GLY A 94 -7.09 14.46 12.84
N ALA A 95 -8.26 14.05 12.37
CA ALA A 95 -8.43 13.13 11.25
C ALA A 95 -7.90 13.67 9.91
N SER A 96 -7.91 14.97 9.70
CA SER A 96 -7.44 15.61 8.45
C SER A 96 -5.95 15.46 8.16
N THR A 97 -5.14 15.14 9.19
CA THR A 97 -3.69 14.93 9.03
C THR A 97 -3.33 13.50 8.67
N ARG A 98 -4.26 12.56 8.80
CA ARG A 98 -4.05 11.13 8.59
C ARG A 98 -4.06 10.75 7.11
N ASN A 99 -3.58 9.54 6.82
CA ASN A 99 -3.71 8.85 5.54
C ASN A 99 -2.98 9.53 4.38
N LYS A 100 -2.13 10.52 4.66
CA LYS A 100 -1.34 11.21 3.64
C LYS A 100 -0.24 10.31 3.10
N VAL A 101 -0.04 10.39 1.79
CA VAL A 101 1.04 9.68 1.09
C VAL A 101 1.81 10.65 0.20
N GLU A 102 3.12 10.44 0.15
CA GLU A 102 4.02 11.09 -0.80
C GLU A 102 4.94 10.03 -1.39
N GLY A 103 5.11 10.03 -2.69
CA GLY A 103 5.91 9.01 -3.35
C GLY A 103 6.78 9.57 -4.46
N LYS A 104 7.80 8.80 -4.81
CA LYS A 104 8.68 9.06 -5.95
C LYS A 104 8.84 7.79 -6.74
N VAL A 105 8.79 7.94 -8.06
CA VAL A 105 9.19 6.90 -9.01
C VAL A 105 10.55 7.29 -9.57
N MET A 106 11.49 6.37 -9.55
CA MET A 106 12.90 6.61 -9.88
C MET A 106 13.38 5.61 -10.93
N ASP A 107 14.30 6.04 -11.76
CA ASP A 107 15.05 5.15 -12.64
C ASP A 107 16.13 4.37 -11.84
N PRO A 108 16.83 3.39 -12.46
CA PRO A 108 17.88 2.61 -11.78
C PRO A 108 19.04 3.44 -11.21
N LYS A 109 19.22 4.67 -11.70
CA LYS A 109 20.26 5.60 -11.23
C LYS A 109 19.77 6.51 -10.08
N GLY A 110 18.51 6.37 -9.66
CA GLY A 110 17.90 7.18 -8.61
C GLY A 110 17.36 8.53 -9.10
N THR A 111 17.29 8.76 -10.43
CA THR A 111 16.71 9.99 -10.97
C THR A 111 15.19 9.94 -10.85
N VAL A 112 14.61 10.95 -10.23
CA VAL A 112 13.14 11.04 -10.06
C VAL A 112 12.46 11.28 -11.41
N LYS A 113 11.57 10.38 -11.80
CA LYS A 113 10.76 10.43 -13.03
C LYS A 113 9.34 10.93 -12.78
N ALA A 114 8.80 10.65 -11.58
CA ALA A 114 7.49 11.14 -11.18
C ALA A 114 7.41 11.32 -9.67
N GLU A 115 6.61 12.26 -9.24
CA GLU A 115 6.25 12.46 -7.84
C GLU A 115 4.75 12.19 -7.66
N LEU A 116 4.42 11.50 -6.56
CA LEU A 116 3.05 11.13 -6.19
C LEU A 116 2.69 11.84 -4.89
N VAL A 117 1.46 12.31 -4.80
CA VAL A 117 0.92 12.90 -3.58
C VAL A 117 -0.55 12.52 -3.44
N GLY A 118 -1.05 12.49 -2.22
CA GLY A 118 -2.47 12.25 -2.00
C GLY A 118 -2.78 11.67 -0.64
N ARG A 119 -3.89 10.94 -0.61
CA ARG A 119 -4.37 10.17 0.53
C ARG A 119 -4.76 8.77 0.06
N TRP A 120 -4.24 7.74 0.74
CA TRP A 120 -4.50 6.35 0.33
C TRP A 120 -5.97 5.93 0.51
N ASP A 121 -6.76 6.67 1.28
CA ASP A 121 -8.20 6.46 1.51
C ASP A 121 -9.11 7.33 0.64
N GLU A 122 -8.55 8.17 -0.24
CA GLU A 122 -9.33 9.06 -1.11
C GLU A 122 -8.83 9.02 -2.57
N ALA A 123 -7.62 9.50 -2.80
CA ALA A 123 -7.09 9.67 -4.15
C ALA A 123 -5.58 9.86 -4.17
N ILE A 124 -4.94 9.49 -5.28
CA ILE A 124 -3.52 9.69 -5.53
C ILE A 124 -3.34 10.42 -6.85
N ASP A 125 -2.54 11.48 -6.81
CA ASP A 125 -2.21 12.34 -7.94
C ASP A 125 -0.71 12.26 -8.27
N ARG A 126 -0.39 12.38 -9.55
CA ARG A 126 0.97 12.63 -10.02
C ARG A 126 1.15 14.13 -10.18
N LYS A 127 2.25 14.67 -9.64
CA LYS A 127 2.68 16.03 -9.91
C LYS A 127 3.17 16.17 -11.35
N GLU A 128 2.66 17.12 -12.09
CA GLU A 128 3.09 17.48 -13.46
C GLU A 128 3.80 18.84 -13.52
N GLY A 129 3.80 19.59 -12.42
CA GLY A 129 4.42 20.89 -12.27
C GLY A 129 4.27 21.42 -10.85
N LYS A 130 4.52 22.72 -10.65
CA LYS A 130 4.46 23.31 -9.31
C LYS A 130 3.06 23.24 -8.70
N ASP A 131 2.03 23.51 -9.52
CA ASP A 131 0.63 23.55 -9.11
C ASP A 131 -0.28 22.73 -10.05
N SER A 132 0.30 21.82 -10.83
CA SER A 132 -0.42 20.95 -11.78
C SER A 132 -0.34 19.51 -11.33
N PHE A 133 -1.51 18.85 -11.28
CA PHE A 133 -1.67 17.48 -10.82
C PHE A 133 -2.53 16.69 -11.79
N LYS A 134 -2.12 15.46 -12.06
CA LYS A 134 -2.89 14.49 -12.82
C LYS A 134 -3.39 13.38 -11.90
N ARG A 135 -4.71 13.21 -11.81
CA ARG A 135 -5.33 12.13 -11.06
C ARG A 135 -4.92 10.78 -11.64
N LEU A 136 -4.32 9.93 -10.80
CA LEU A 136 -3.99 8.56 -11.15
C LEU A 136 -5.00 7.55 -10.61
N TRP A 137 -5.47 7.80 -9.40
CA TRP A 137 -6.38 6.89 -8.73
C TRP A 137 -7.34 7.65 -7.82
N THR A 138 -8.57 7.18 -7.75
CA THR A 138 -9.61 7.63 -6.80
C THR A 138 -10.32 6.41 -6.27
N ILE A 139 -10.64 6.42 -4.98
CA ILE A 139 -11.48 5.38 -4.41
C ILE A 139 -12.85 5.37 -5.11
N SER A 140 -13.25 4.22 -5.59
CA SER A 140 -14.58 4.02 -6.14
C SER A 140 -15.52 3.46 -5.08
N GLU A 141 -16.81 3.74 -5.21
CA GLU A 141 -17.80 3.03 -4.41
C GLU A 141 -17.72 1.53 -4.70
N PHE A 142 -17.57 0.74 -3.65
CA PHE A 142 -17.61 -0.70 -3.80
C PHE A 142 -19.06 -1.12 -4.07
N PRO A 143 -19.32 -1.96 -5.07
CA PRO A 143 -20.65 -2.54 -5.22
C PRO A 143 -21.02 -3.30 -3.93
N PRO A 144 -22.29 -3.30 -3.52
CA PRO A 144 -22.72 -4.03 -2.34
C PRO A 144 -22.27 -5.49 -2.45
N ARG A 145 -21.66 -6.00 -1.39
CA ARG A 145 -21.21 -7.41 -1.35
C ARG A 145 -22.41 -8.31 -1.59
N LYS A 146 -22.36 -9.12 -2.64
CA LYS A 146 -23.29 -10.23 -2.79
C LYS A 146 -23.04 -11.20 -1.63
N PRO A 147 -24.06 -11.68 -0.92
CA PRO A 147 -23.87 -12.69 0.10
C PRO A 147 -23.19 -13.90 -0.53
N THR A 148 -21.99 -14.22 -0.06
CA THR A 148 -21.30 -15.42 -0.48
C THR A 148 -21.94 -16.59 0.28
N THR A 149 -22.70 -17.41 -0.40
CA THR A 149 -23.15 -18.68 0.15
C THR A 149 -21.92 -19.57 0.30
N LEU A 150 -21.44 -19.74 1.52
CA LEU A 150 -20.38 -20.67 1.83
C LEU A 150 -20.94 -22.07 1.62
N VAL A 151 -20.68 -22.70 0.51
CA VAL A 151 -20.96 -24.13 0.32
C VAL A 151 -19.85 -24.87 1.04
N LEU A 152 -20.11 -25.28 2.28
CA LEU A 152 -19.28 -26.26 2.96
C LEU A 152 -19.54 -27.60 2.25
N ALA A 153 -18.61 -28.02 1.38
CA ALA A 153 -18.59 -29.40 0.91
C ALA A 153 -18.12 -30.28 2.07
N CYS A 154 -19.01 -31.12 2.57
CA CYS A 154 -18.71 -32.21 3.50
C CYS A 154 -17.99 -33.33 2.75
#